data_5c9cc2b07c7c49b49a55a9f5b4d83ff8
#
_entry.id   5c9cc2b07c7c49b49a55a9f5b4d83ff8
#
_cell.length_a   1.000
_cell.length_b   1.000
_cell.length_c   1.000
_cell.angle_alpha   90.00
_cell.angle_beta   90.00
_cell.angle_gamma   90.00
#
_symmetry.space_group_name_H-M   'P 1'
#
loop_
_entity.id
_entity.type
_entity.pdbx_description
1 polymer ?
#
loop_
_entity_poly.entity_id
_entity_poly.type
_entity_poly.pdbx_seq_one_letter_code
_entity_poly.pdbx_strand_id
1 'polypeptide(L)'
;MPSRLVGHGALREQLEKRFRLQKLGQTLLFQGPASIGKKLLALDLAQKDLCEKKISCGECEACHLYLETNLIDEPPPNLLFIAPEGKAGQIKVESLRNAQDLEGGIFEWLGTSLGPSLHKWVIIDDAHQLNSTSANMLLKLLEEPPAHVYFILITHRPEAMLPTIKSRCERVIIPPLDPSEIQQIALSHDWERGTIPPMLSLAEGTCRYLNLERYDRILIQVDTWIKLLEGKGDLRDIDHLLNQKKEDEDMASNQWLRETLELLLRIINDLYRIRNQTEPSLLFYADRLRDISERDLPLREIEERTLEALRHVERNPSAIMILQEIAFLFP
;
A
#
# COMPACT_ATOMS: atom_id res chain seq x y z
N MET A 1 6.60 16.03 18.10
CA MET A 1 5.54 15.95 17.05
C MET A 1 4.57 14.83 17.43
N PRO A 2 3.25 14.99 17.29
CA PRO A 2 2.32 13.89 17.51
C PRO A 2 2.64 12.77 16.53
N SER A 3 2.22 11.53 16.84
CA SER A 3 2.49 10.34 16.02
C SER A 3 2.34 10.64 14.52
N ARG A 4 3.28 10.18 13.68
CA ARG A 4 3.21 10.31 12.20
C ARG A 4 1.94 9.68 11.61
N LEU A 5 1.20 8.90 12.39
CA LEU A 5 -0.01 8.21 11.96
C LEU A 5 -1.23 9.12 12.13
N VAL A 6 -1.80 9.52 11.02
CA VAL A 6 -3.13 10.15 10.92
C VAL A 6 -4.11 9.07 10.46
N GLY A 7 -5.31 9.07 11.04
CA GLY A 7 -6.35 8.11 10.69
C GLY A 7 -6.40 6.86 11.57
N HIS A 8 -7.42 6.05 11.30
CA HIS A 8 -7.71 4.79 12.00
C HIS A 8 -7.89 4.92 13.52
N GLY A 9 -8.34 6.09 14.03
CA GLY A 9 -8.40 6.38 15.46
C GLY A 9 -9.07 5.30 16.30
N ALA A 10 -10.27 4.87 15.94
CA ALA A 10 -11.02 3.84 16.65
C ALA A 10 -10.29 2.47 16.67
N LEU A 11 -9.66 2.07 15.56
CA LEU A 11 -8.90 0.83 15.47
C LEU A 11 -7.62 0.90 16.32
N ARG A 12 -6.92 2.04 16.30
CA ARG A 12 -5.76 2.28 17.15
C ARG A 12 -6.08 2.14 18.63
N GLU A 13 -7.15 2.79 19.08
CA GLU A 13 -7.61 2.70 20.49
C GLU A 13 -7.99 1.27 20.86
N GLN A 14 -8.65 0.54 19.97
CA GLN A 14 -9.01 -0.85 20.18
C GLN A 14 -7.78 -1.75 20.34
N LEU A 15 -6.80 -1.64 19.42
CA LEU A 15 -5.57 -2.44 19.47
C LEU A 15 -4.76 -2.11 20.72
N GLU A 16 -4.60 -0.83 21.04
CA GLU A 16 -3.89 -0.37 22.24
C GLU A 16 -4.56 -0.86 23.53
N LYS A 17 -5.87 -0.77 23.63
CA LYS A 17 -6.63 -1.29 24.77
C LYS A 17 -6.42 -2.80 24.94
N ARG A 18 -6.46 -3.55 23.84
CA ARG A 18 -6.23 -5.00 23.87
C ARG A 18 -4.80 -5.33 24.28
N PHE A 19 -3.80 -4.58 23.79
CA PHE A 19 -2.41 -4.74 24.17
C PHE A 19 -2.22 -4.49 25.68
N ARG A 20 -2.71 -3.37 26.19
CA ARG A 20 -2.62 -3.02 27.63
C ARG A 20 -3.28 -4.05 28.54
N LEU A 21 -4.38 -4.67 28.07
CA LEU A 21 -5.12 -5.70 28.80
C LEU A 21 -4.52 -7.12 28.59
N GLN A 22 -3.38 -7.24 27.88
CA GLN A 22 -2.77 -8.52 27.49
C GLN A 22 -3.73 -9.45 26.74
N LYS A 23 -4.68 -8.88 25.96
CA LYS A 23 -5.67 -9.58 25.15
C LYS A 23 -5.41 -9.47 23.65
N LEU A 24 -4.29 -8.85 23.26
CA LEU A 24 -3.84 -8.81 21.88
C LEU A 24 -3.18 -10.14 21.53
N GLY A 25 -3.56 -10.75 20.40
CA GLY A 25 -2.86 -11.93 19.91
C GLY A 25 -1.39 -11.61 19.63
N GLN A 26 -0.51 -12.57 19.90
CA GLN A 26 0.92 -12.38 19.64
C GLN A 26 1.26 -12.43 18.14
N THR A 27 0.39 -13.01 17.32
CA THR A 27 0.56 -13.12 15.87
C THR A 27 -0.61 -12.45 15.18
N LEU A 28 -0.36 -11.30 14.54
CA LEU A 28 -1.36 -10.46 13.87
C LEU A 28 -1.14 -10.44 12.37
N LEU A 29 -2.22 -10.47 11.61
CA LEU A 29 -2.22 -10.21 10.17
C LEU A 29 -3.00 -8.92 9.87
N PHE A 30 -2.26 -7.85 9.59
CA PHE A 30 -2.82 -6.57 9.15
C PHE A 30 -3.14 -6.63 7.66
N GLN A 31 -4.41 -6.62 7.30
CA GLN A 31 -4.86 -6.70 5.92
C GLN A 31 -5.77 -5.53 5.55
N GLY A 32 -5.62 -5.03 4.34
CA GLY A 32 -6.39 -3.90 3.81
C GLY A 32 -5.71 -3.32 2.58
N PRO A 33 -6.30 -2.33 1.89
CA PRO A 33 -5.75 -1.70 0.70
C PRO A 33 -4.29 -1.24 0.87
N ALA A 34 -3.56 -1.11 -0.24
CA ALA A 34 -2.21 -0.54 -0.20
C ALA A 34 -2.27 0.94 0.24
N SER A 35 -1.19 1.45 0.82
CA SER A 35 -1.01 2.88 1.14
C SER A 35 -2.09 3.50 2.06
N ILE A 36 -2.62 2.71 3.02
CA ILE A 36 -3.56 3.20 4.04
C ILE A 36 -2.93 3.37 5.43
N GLY A 37 -1.60 3.26 5.55
CA GLY A 37 -0.90 3.43 6.84
C GLY A 37 -0.76 2.16 7.68
N LYS A 38 -0.96 0.93 7.13
CA LYS A 38 -0.80 -0.34 7.87
C LYS A 38 0.54 -0.45 8.59
N LYS A 39 1.64 -0.12 7.88
CA LYS A 39 2.99 -0.08 8.45
C LYS A 39 3.11 0.90 9.61
N LEU A 40 2.59 2.13 9.42
CA LEU A 40 2.61 3.15 10.46
C LEU A 40 1.82 2.71 11.70
N LEU A 41 0.69 2.01 11.51
CA LEU A 41 -0.10 1.46 12.61
C LEU A 41 0.66 0.38 13.39
N ALA A 42 1.39 -0.50 12.71
CA ALA A 42 2.23 -1.51 13.34
C ALA A 42 3.37 -0.87 14.13
N LEU A 43 4.03 0.12 13.55
CA LEU A 43 5.11 0.88 14.20
C LEU A 43 4.63 1.69 15.40
N ASP A 44 3.43 2.28 15.34
CA ASP A 44 2.84 3.02 16.47
C ASP A 44 2.63 2.12 17.70
N LEU A 45 2.23 0.85 17.50
CA LEU A 45 2.11 -0.12 18.60
C LEU A 45 3.48 -0.44 19.22
N ALA A 46 4.49 -0.71 18.40
CA ALA A 46 5.84 -1.02 18.87
C ALA A 46 6.49 0.20 19.56
N GLN A 47 6.29 1.39 19.02
CA GLN A 47 6.78 2.64 19.61
C GLN A 47 6.15 2.92 20.98
N LYS A 48 4.82 2.69 21.11
CA LYS A 48 4.12 2.87 22.40
C LYS A 48 4.64 1.97 23.48
N ASP A 49 5.02 0.75 23.12
CA ASP A 49 5.59 -0.19 24.10
C ASP A 49 6.94 0.28 24.64
N LEU A 50 7.80 0.85 23.79
CA LEU A 50 9.10 1.39 24.20
C LEU A 50 8.99 2.79 24.85
N CYS A 51 7.99 3.58 24.48
CA CYS A 51 7.79 4.94 24.95
C CYS A 51 7.61 5.01 26.47
N GLU A 52 8.34 5.92 27.15
CA GLU A 52 8.25 6.14 28.58
C GLU A 52 6.82 6.45 29.06
N LYS A 53 6.08 7.28 28.31
CA LYS A 53 4.69 7.67 28.60
C LYS A 53 3.68 6.65 28.07
N LYS A 54 4.11 5.62 27.30
CA LYS A 54 3.25 4.61 26.65
C LYS A 54 2.19 5.17 25.68
N ILE A 55 2.45 6.34 25.08
CA ILE A 55 1.51 7.05 24.18
C ILE A 55 2.14 7.50 22.85
N SER A 56 3.34 7.04 22.50
CA SER A 56 4.12 7.55 21.36
C SER A 56 4.29 9.08 21.44
N CYS A 57 4.80 9.58 22.58
CA CYS A 57 4.83 11.01 22.89
C CYS A 57 5.64 11.86 21.89
N GLY A 58 6.57 11.27 21.14
CA GLY A 58 7.44 11.97 20.20
C GLY A 58 8.56 12.81 20.83
N GLU A 59 8.69 12.81 22.17
CA GLU A 59 9.60 13.68 22.92
C GLU A 59 10.70 12.88 23.66
N CYS A 60 10.43 11.62 24.06
CA CYS A 60 11.41 10.81 24.77
C CYS A 60 12.40 10.16 23.80
N GLU A 61 13.57 9.75 24.31
CA GLU A 61 14.64 9.12 23.54
C GLU A 61 14.12 7.91 22.74
N ALA A 62 13.32 7.06 23.37
CA ALA A 62 12.70 5.92 22.70
C ALA A 62 11.83 6.30 21.49
N CYS A 63 11.09 7.43 21.58
CA CYS A 63 10.30 7.91 20.45
C CYS A 63 11.17 8.49 19.33
N HIS A 64 12.28 9.14 19.66
CA HIS A 64 13.23 9.65 18.67
C HIS A 64 13.83 8.53 17.84
N LEU A 65 14.16 7.38 18.44
CA LEU A 65 14.64 6.20 17.70
C LEU A 65 13.69 5.77 16.57
N TYR A 66 12.37 5.86 16.79
CA TYR A 66 11.37 5.53 15.75
C TYR A 66 11.17 6.62 14.69
N LEU A 67 11.59 7.85 14.98
CA LEU A 67 11.38 9.00 14.10
C LEU A 67 12.60 9.32 13.22
N GLU A 68 13.80 9.08 13.73
CA GLU A 68 15.06 9.55 13.16
C GLU A 68 15.87 8.45 12.47
N THR A 69 15.66 7.18 12.84
CA THR A 69 16.45 6.07 12.31
C THR A 69 15.84 5.47 11.03
N ASN A 70 16.71 4.93 10.19
CA ASN A 70 16.29 3.99 9.14
C ASN A 70 15.94 2.66 9.82
N LEU A 71 14.66 2.33 9.85
CA LEU A 71 14.13 1.14 10.53
C LEU A 71 14.66 -0.19 9.98
N ILE A 72 15.32 -0.17 8.81
CA ILE A 72 15.95 -1.36 8.21
C ILE A 72 17.40 -1.47 8.68
N ASP A 73 18.16 -0.39 8.57
CA ASP A 73 19.61 -0.40 8.86
C ASP A 73 19.91 -0.23 10.37
N GLU A 74 19.13 0.62 11.05
CA GLU A 74 19.30 0.93 12.47
C GLU A 74 17.96 0.86 13.22
N PRO A 75 17.35 -0.33 13.36
CA PRO A 75 16.06 -0.46 14.03
C PRO A 75 16.17 -0.20 15.54
N PRO A 76 15.10 0.33 16.17
CA PRO A 76 15.00 0.37 17.62
C PRO A 76 15.22 -0.99 18.27
N PRO A 77 15.74 -1.05 19.52
CA PRO A 77 16.18 -2.32 20.13
C PRO A 77 15.05 -3.36 20.29
N ASN A 78 13.82 -2.91 20.36
CA ASN A 78 12.65 -3.79 20.47
C ASN A 78 11.98 -4.12 19.12
N LEU A 79 12.53 -3.65 17.99
CA LEU A 79 11.94 -3.81 16.67
C LEU A 79 12.86 -4.62 15.75
N LEU A 80 12.29 -5.62 15.09
CA LEU A 80 12.84 -6.23 13.88
C LEU A 80 11.89 -5.93 12.74
N PHE A 81 12.37 -5.15 11.76
CA PHE A 81 11.59 -4.78 10.59
C PHE A 81 12.12 -5.52 9.36
N ILE A 82 11.22 -6.24 8.67
CA ILE A 82 11.54 -7.03 7.48
C ILE A 82 10.65 -6.56 6.35
N ALA A 83 11.26 -6.26 5.20
CA ALA A 83 10.57 -5.84 3.99
C ALA A 83 11.13 -6.58 2.77
N PRO A 84 10.42 -6.60 1.63
CA PRO A 84 10.94 -7.14 0.39
C PRO A 84 12.21 -6.42 -0.07
N GLU A 85 13.19 -7.18 -0.56
CA GLU A 85 14.49 -6.68 -1.01
C GLU A 85 14.75 -6.98 -2.48
N GLY A 86 15.59 -6.15 -3.09
CA GLY A 86 16.09 -6.32 -4.45
C GLY A 86 15.02 -6.15 -5.54
N LYS A 87 15.44 -6.27 -6.82
CA LYS A 87 14.55 -6.08 -7.99
C LYS A 87 13.40 -7.09 -8.08
N ALA A 88 13.52 -8.24 -7.43
CA ALA A 88 12.48 -9.28 -7.42
C ALA A 88 11.39 -9.01 -6.37
N GLY A 89 11.59 -8.06 -5.45
CA GLY A 89 10.62 -7.70 -4.41
C GLY A 89 10.21 -8.88 -3.52
N GLN A 90 11.12 -9.82 -3.23
CA GLN A 90 10.82 -11.00 -2.44
C GLN A 90 11.46 -10.94 -1.04
N ILE A 91 10.77 -11.48 -0.05
CA ILE A 91 11.33 -11.72 1.28
C ILE A 91 11.96 -13.12 1.28
N LYS A 92 13.29 -13.15 1.25
CA LYS A 92 14.06 -14.39 1.21
C LYS A 92 14.40 -14.87 2.62
N VAL A 93 14.88 -16.13 2.72
CA VAL A 93 15.33 -16.70 3.98
C VAL A 93 16.53 -15.94 4.55
N GLU A 94 17.38 -15.39 3.67
CA GLU A 94 18.53 -14.59 4.05
C GLU A 94 18.12 -13.34 4.83
N SER A 95 17.02 -12.66 4.43
CA SER A 95 16.50 -11.49 5.17
C SER A 95 16.06 -11.84 6.60
N LEU A 96 15.67 -13.10 6.85
CA LEU A 96 15.33 -13.60 8.18
C LEU A 96 16.57 -14.11 8.95
N ARG A 97 17.55 -14.67 8.25
CA ARG A 97 18.78 -15.19 8.84
C ARG A 97 19.79 -14.10 9.20
N ASN A 98 19.87 -13.06 8.39
CA ASN A 98 20.79 -11.94 8.58
C ASN A 98 20.13 -10.77 9.32
N ALA A 99 18.98 -11.01 9.94
CA ALA A 99 18.26 -9.98 10.68
C ALA A 99 19.19 -9.35 11.75
N GLN A 100 19.42 -8.05 11.66
CA GLN A 100 20.28 -7.24 12.54
C GLN A 100 21.76 -7.69 12.59
N ASP A 101 22.30 -8.23 11.50
CA ASP A 101 23.71 -8.70 11.41
C ASP A 101 24.13 -9.72 12.49
N LEU A 102 23.16 -10.42 13.06
CA LEU A 102 23.41 -11.49 14.03
C LEU A 102 23.66 -12.82 13.31
N GLU A 103 24.68 -13.59 13.72
CA GLU A 103 25.02 -14.88 13.11
C GLU A 103 23.84 -15.89 13.13
N GLY A 104 23.00 -15.83 14.17
CA GLY A 104 21.79 -16.65 14.32
C GLY A 104 20.52 -16.00 13.79
N GLY A 105 20.59 -14.76 13.25
CA GLY A 105 19.47 -14.03 12.67
C GLY A 105 18.30 -13.84 13.64
N ILE A 106 17.07 -13.98 13.12
CA ILE A 106 15.84 -13.77 13.89
C ILE A 106 15.80 -14.64 15.17
N PHE A 107 16.32 -15.88 15.14
CA PHE A 107 16.25 -16.77 16.29
C PHE A 107 17.16 -16.32 17.43
N GLU A 108 18.36 -15.83 17.12
CA GLU A 108 19.27 -15.26 18.10
C GLU A 108 18.70 -13.98 18.69
N TRP A 109 18.20 -13.08 17.85
CA TRP A 109 17.57 -11.85 18.30
C TRP A 109 16.38 -12.13 19.22
N LEU A 110 15.54 -13.10 18.91
CA LEU A 110 14.40 -13.50 19.76
C LEU A 110 14.88 -14.04 21.13
N GLY A 111 16.05 -14.67 21.19
CA GLY A 111 16.65 -15.18 22.43
C GLY A 111 17.22 -14.10 23.35
N THR A 112 17.49 -12.87 22.87
CA THR A 112 18.01 -11.79 23.74
C THR A 112 16.88 -11.20 24.58
N SER A 113 17.20 -10.62 25.75
CA SER A 113 16.22 -9.99 26.65
C SER A 113 16.33 -8.46 26.61
N LEU A 114 15.19 -7.79 26.57
CA LEU A 114 15.08 -6.31 26.67
C LEU A 114 14.72 -5.85 28.09
N GLY A 115 14.48 -6.79 29.00
CA GLY A 115 13.98 -6.52 30.35
C GLY A 115 12.54 -6.96 30.56
N PRO A 116 12.06 -7.01 31.82
CA PRO A 116 10.83 -7.72 32.19
C PRO A 116 9.53 -7.07 31.70
N SER A 117 9.55 -5.82 31.29
CA SER A 117 8.35 -5.05 30.92
C SER A 117 8.29 -4.65 29.46
N LEU A 118 9.25 -5.05 28.63
CA LEU A 118 9.31 -4.71 27.23
C LEU A 118 9.05 -5.92 26.35
N HIS A 119 8.44 -5.67 25.21
CA HIS A 119 8.14 -6.69 24.21
C HIS A 119 9.00 -6.48 22.96
N LYS A 120 9.27 -7.57 22.26
CA LYS A 120 9.88 -7.56 20.94
C LYS A 120 8.79 -7.55 19.87
N TRP A 121 8.99 -6.75 18.86
CA TRP A 121 8.07 -6.60 17.74
C TRP A 121 8.75 -7.01 16.44
N VAL A 122 8.23 -8.04 15.81
CA VAL A 122 8.65 -8.47 14.47
C VAL A 122 7.60 -7.99 13.48
N ILE A 123 7.95 -7.02 12.65
CA ILE A 123 7.05 -6.47 11.64
C ILE A 123 7.54 -6.93 10.27
N ILE A 124 6.70 -7.66 9.53
CA ILE A 124 6.97 -8.17 8.19
C ILE A 124 6.06 -7.42 7.22
N ASP A 125 6.63 -6.44 6.51
CA ASP A 125 5.89 -5.68 5.50
C ASP A 125 5.77 -6.49 4.21
N ASP A 126 4.66 -6.29 3.48
CA ASP A 126 4.32 -7.05 2.28
C ASP A 126 4.54 -8.57 2.42
N ALA A 127 4.05 -9.15 3.52
CA ALA A 127 4.23 -10.55 3.89
C ALA A 127 3.74 -11.54 2.80
N HIS A 128 2.94 -11.11 1.83
CA HIS A 128 2.58 -11.92 0.66
C HIS A 128 3.76 -12.17 -0.29
N GLN A 129 4.89 -11.45 -0.12
CA GLN A 129 6.14 -11.65 -0.86
C GLN A 129 7.07 -12.69 -0.20
N LEU A 130 6.66 -13.30 0.91
CA LEU A 130 7.39 -14.42 1.52
C LEU A 130 7.42 -15.58 0.53
N ASN A 131 8.63 -16.06 0.19
CA ASN A 131 8.75 -17.30 -0.55
C ASN A 131 8.41 -18.51 0.35
N SER A 132 8.21 -19.68 -0.22
CA SER A 132 7.79 -20.88 0.51
C SER A 132 8.77 -21.27 1.62
N THR A 133 10.06 -21.07 1.40
CA THR A 133 11.11 -21.41 2.39
C THR A 133 11.10 -20.46 3.58
N SER A 134 11.01 -19.14 3.33
CA SER A 134 10.90 -18.11 4.38
C SER A 134 9.61 -18.28 5.18
N ALA A 135 8.51 -18.54 4.49
CA ALA A 135 7.23 -18.79 5.13
C ALA A 135 7.27 -20.02 6.06
N ASN A 136 7.82 -21.13 5.59
CA ASN A 136 7.94 -22.35 6.40
C ASN A 136 8.84 -22.16 7.64
N MET A 137 9.88 -21.34 7.55
CA MET A 137 10.74 -21.01 8.69
C MET A 137 9.97 -20.25 9.79
N LEU A 138 9.02 -19.38 9.38
CA LEU A 138 8.20 -18.62 10.32
C LEU A 138 7.08 -19.44 10.97
N LEU A 139 6.61 -20.55 10.35
CA LEU A 139 5.44 -21.28 10.85
C LEU A 139 5.56 -21.69 12.33
N LYS A 140 6.73 -22.16 12.76
CA LYS A 140 6.97 -22.56 14.17
C LYS A 140 6.86 -21.37 15.11
N LEU A 141 7.41 -20.21 14.71
CA LEU A 141 7.38 -18.98 15.50
C LEU A 141 5.97 -18.38 15.58
N LEU A 142 5.16 -18.59 14.54
CA LEU A 142 3.77 -18.11 14.50
C LEU A 142 2.81 -19.05 15.27
N GLU A 143 3.14 -20.35 15.37
CA GLU A 143 2.36 -21.31 16.17
C GLU A 143 2.60 -21.14 17.68
N GLU A 144 3.86 -21.03 18.06
CA GLU A 144 4.29 -20.94 19.46
C GLU A 144 5.25 -19.74 19.60
N PRO A 145 4.72 -18.51 19.55
CA PRO A 145 5.55 -17.32 19.67
C PRO A 145 6.22 -17.28 21.05
N PRO A 146 7.50 -16.90 21.13
CA PRO A 146 8.18 -16.75 22.40
C PRO A 146 7.46 -15.74 23.30
N ALA A 147 7.57 -15.92 24.62
CA ALA A 147 7.01 -14.96 25.57
C ALA A 147 7.51 -13.54 25.28
N HIS A 148 6.64 -12.56 25.41
CA HIS A 148 6.95 -11.15 25.13
C HIS A 148 7.36 -10.82 23.69
N VAL A 149 6.97 -11.65 22.70
CA VAL A 149 7.19 -11.37 21.28
C VAL A 149 5.86 -11.20 20.56
N TYR A 150 5.75 -10.16 19.77
CA TYR A 150 4.63 -9.91 18.88
C TYR A 150 5.08 -9.94 17.42
N PHE A 151 4.33 -10.65 16.58
CA PHE A 151 4.50 -10.69 15.14
C PHE A 151 3.37 -9.92 14.46
N ILE A 152 3.70 -8.97 13.60
CA ILE A 152 2.73 -8.26 12.75
C ILE A 152 3.11 -8.49 11.30
N LEU A 153 2.31 -9.29 10.60
CA LEU A 153 2.42 -9.50 9.16
C LEU A 153 1.51 -8.50 8.46
N ILE A 154 2.01 -7.76 7.49
CA ILE A 154 1.26 -6.73 6.76
C ILE A 154 1.06 -7.20 5.33
N THR A 155 -0.17 -7.10 4.81
CA THR A 155 -0.44 -7.42 3.41
C THR A 155 -1.57 -6.55 2.84
N HIS A 156 -1.46 -6.26 1.55
CA HIS A 156 -2.55 -5.70 0.75
C HIS A 156 -3.12 -6.73 -0.24
N ARG A 157 -2.54 -7.95 -0.26
CA ARG A 157 -2.97 -9.08 -1.10
C ARG A 157 -3.16 -10.34 -0.25
N PRO A 158 -4.19 -10.39 0.61
CA PRO A 158 -4.40 -11.52 1.52
C PRO A 158 -4.68 -12.85 0.78
N GLU A 159 -5.15 -12.79 -0.47
CA GLU A 159 -5.34 -13.97 -1.34
C GLU A 159 -4.01 -14.61 -1.74
N ALA A 160 -2.94 -13.83 -1.87
CA ALA A 160 -1.60 -14.32 -2.21
C ALA A 160 -0.84 -14.92 -1.02
N MET A 161 -1.36 -14.76 0.21
CA MET A 161 -0.76 -15.32 1.42
C MET A 161 -1.01 -16.83 1.53
N LEU A 162 0.00 -17.56 1.99
CA LEU A 162 -0.13 -18.99 2.27
C LEU A 162 -1.25 -19.26 3.30
N PRO A 163 -2.14 -20.23 3.05
CA PRO A 163 -3.20 -20.59 4.00
C PRO A 163 -2.67 -20.96 5.39
N THR A 164 -1.50 -21.61 5.45
CA THR A 164 -0.83 -22.02 6.68
C THR A 164 -0.39 -20.85 7.56
N ILE A 165 -0.02 -19.71 6.98
CA ILE A 165 0.28 -18.47 7.73
C ILE A 165 -1.02 -17.83 8.19
N LYS A 166 -2.01 -17.71 7.28
CA LYS A 166 -3.29 -17.07 7.60
C LYS A 166 -4.05 -17.74 8.75
N SER A 167 -3.92 -19.08 8.89
CA SER A 167 -4.60 -19.83 9.95
C SER A 167 -3.97 -19.63 11.34
N ARG A 168 -2.73 -19.11 11.41
CA ARG A 168 -1.99 -18.90 12.65
C ARG A 168 -1.96 -17.46 13.11
N CYS A 169 -2.53 -16.56 12.31
CA CYS A 169 -2.57 -15.14 12.63
C CYS A 169 -3.99 -14.67 12.95
N GLU A 170 -4.13 -13.89 13.99
CA GLU A 170 -5.34 -13.11 14.22
C GLU A 170 -5.48 -12.02 13.14
N ARG A 171 -6.61 -12.02 12.43
CA ARG A 171 -6.83 -11.07 11.34
C ARG A 171 -7.30 -9.72 11.88
N VAL A 172 -6.60 -8.68 11.49
CA VAL A 172 -6.98 -7.28 11.73
C VAL A 172 -7.25 -6.64 10.37
N ILE A 173 -8.52 -6.36 10.10
CA ILE A 173 -8.94 -5.68 8.88
C ILE A 173 -8.79 -4.18 9.09
N ILE A 174 -7.98 -3.54 8.26
CA ILE A 174 -7.76 -2.10 8.28
C ILE A 174 -8.54 -1.49 7.12
N PRO A 175 -9.59 -0.69 7.41
CA PRO A 175 -10.43 -0.11 6.36
C PRO A 175 -9.68 0.97 5.58
N PRO A 176 -10.18 1.36 4.40
CA PRO A 176 -9.76 2.59 3.74
C PRO A 176 -9.86 3.80 4.67
N LEU A 177 -9.06 4.83 4.41
CA LEU A 177 -9.11 6.10 5.11
C LEU A 177 -10.34 6.91 4.69
N ASP A 178 -10.90 7.67 5.61
CA ASP A 178 -11.94 8.63 5.28
C ASP A 178 -11.36 9.83 4.48
N PRO A 179 -12.15 10.46 3.59
CA PRO A 179 -11.69 11.63 2.85
C PRO A 179 -11.13 12.75 3.72
N SER A 180 -11.71 12.96 4.93
CA SER A 180 -11.20 13.93 5.90
C SER A 180 -9.82 13.57 6.47
N GLU A 181 -9.56 12.28 6.69
CA GLU A 181 -8.25 11.79 7.14
C GLU A 181 -7.20 11.99 6.04
N ILE A 182 -7.52 11.66 4.79
CA ILE A 182 -6.62 11.88 3.64
C ILE A 182 -6.32 13.37 3.47
N GLN A 183 -7.34 14.23 3.61
CA GLN A 183 -7.16 15.68 3.55
C GLN A 183 -6.20 16.17 4.65
N GLN A 184 -6.32 15.68 5.88
CA GLN A 184 -5.38 16.02 6.96
C GLN A 184 -3.96 15.58 6.63
N ILE A 185 -3.79 14.37 6.09
CA ILE A 185 -2.49 13.86 5.68
C ILE A 185 -1.91 14.74 4.56
N ALA A 186 -2.68 15.07 3.53
CA ALA A 186 -2.24 15.95 2.44
C ALA A 186 -1.77 17.31 2.96
N LEU A 187 -2.55 17.95 3.83
CA LEU A 187 -2.17 19.23 4.44
C LEU A 187 -0.90 19.14 5.31
N SER A 188 -0.64 18.00 5.93
CA SER A 188 0.59 17.78 6.70
C SER A 188 1.83 17.56 5.82
N HIS A 189 1.65 17.34 4.53
CA HIS A 189 2.70 17.18 3.50
C HIS A 189 2.77 18.40 2.56
N ASP A 190 2.37 19.58 3.02
CA ASP A 190 2.45 20.85 2.30
C ASP A 190 1.68 20.91 0.96
N TRP A 191 0.63 20.09 0.82
CA TRP A 191 -0.24 20.14 -0.35
C TRP A 191 -1.08 21.41 -0.36
N GLU A 192 -1.16 22.05 -1.53
CA GLU A 192 -2.02 23.21 -1.71
C GLU A 192 -3.50 22.81 -1.66
N ARG A 193 -4.32 23.62 -0.97
CA ARG A 193 -5.75 23.35 -0.81
C ARG A 193 -6.49 23.16 -2.14
N GLY A 194 -6.03 23.80 -3.22
CA GLY A 194 -6.63 23.70 -4.54
C GLY A 194 -6.41 22.35 -5.25
N THR A 195 -5.33 21.64 -4.91
CA THR A 195 -4.98 20.32 -5.51
C THR A 195 -5.59 19.14 -4.77
N ILE A 196 -6.10 19.36 -3.55
CA ILE A 196 -6.66 18.30 -2.70
C ILE A 196 -7.94 17.66 -3.29
N PRO A 197 -8.95 18.41 -3.78
CA PRO A 197 -10.17 17.79 -4.30
C PRO A 197 -9.96 16.81 -5.46
N PRO A 198 -9.16 17.12 -6.50
CA PRO A 198 -8.85 16.12 -7.54
C PRO A 198 -8.12 14.90 -6.96
N MET A 199 -7.16 15.10 -6.06
CA MET A 199 -6.41 14.04 -5.40
C MET A 199 -7.34 13.13 -4.58
N LEU A 200 -8.28 13.70 -3.80
CA LEU A 200 -9.24 12.91 -3.03
C LEU A 200 -10.10 12.02 -3.91
N SER A 201 -10.51 12.51 -5.09
CA SER A 201 -11.27 11.70 -6.04
C SER A 201 -10.47 10.52 -6.60
N LEU A 202 -9.14 10.63 -6.69
CA LEU A 202 -8.25 9.57 -7.12
C LEU A 202 -7.87 8.60 -5.99
N ALA A 203 -7.89 9.07 -4.75
CA ALA A 203 -7.30 8.38 -3.61
C ALA A 203 -8.03 7.08 -3.18
N GLU A 204 -9.36 6.98 -3.36
CA GLU A 204 -10.18 5.81 -2.95
C GLU A 204 -9.90 5.33 -1.51
N GLY A 205 -9.75 6.26 -0.59
CA GLY A 205 -9.41 5.92 0.80
C GLY A 205 -7.95 5.50 1.01
N THR A 206 -7.04 5.82 0.08
CA THR A 206 -5.61 5.51 0.19
C THR A 206 -4.73 6.75 0.04
N CYS A 207 -3.50 6.68 0.54
CA CYS A 207 -2.49 7.72 0.36
C CYS A 207 -1.55 7.45 -0.83
N ARG A 208 -1.98 6.62 -1.79
CA ARG A 208 -1.15 6.17 -2.92
C ARG A 208 -0.61 7.32 -3.76
N TYR A 209 -1.36 8.41 -3.86
CA TYR A 209 -1.06 9.56 -4.71
C TYR A 209 -0.63 10.81 -3.94
N LEU A 210 -0.24 10.68 -2.68
CA LEU A 210 0.25 11.80 -1.85
C LEU A 210 1.70 12.21 -2.13
N ASN A 211 2.33 11.73 -3.18
CA ASN A 211 3.57 12.25 -3.73
C ASN A 211 3.23 13.18 -4.90
N LEU A 212 3.66 14.45 -4.86
CA LEU A 212 3.30 15.46 -5.87
C LEU A 212 3.75 15.07 -7.28
N GLU A 213 4.98 14.57 -7.45
CA GLU A 213 5.47 14.13 -8.75
C GLU A 213 4.67 12.97 -9.31
N ARG A 214 4.28 12.03 -8.46
CA ARG A 214 3.45 10.90 -8.84
C ARG A 214 2.01 11.36 -9.16
N TYR A 215 1.49 12.31 -8.39
CA TYR A 215 0.16 12.86 -8.60
C TYR A 215 0.03 13.54 -9.97
N ASP A 216 0.98 14.39 -10.34
CA ASP A 216 0.99 15.06 -11.65
C ASP A 216 1.01 14.06 -12.81
N ARG A 217 1.83 13.00 -12.68
CA ARG A 217 1.86 11.91 -13.68
C ARG A 217 0.53 11.17 -13.79
N ILE A 218 -0.13 10.90 -12.68
CA ILE A 218 -1.46 10.26 -12.69
C ILE A 218 -2.52 11.16 -13.31
N LEU A 219 -2.50 12.45 -13.05
CA LEU A 219 -3.41 13.40 -13.69
C LEU A 219 -3.27 13.38 -15.22
N ILE A 220 -2.02 13.35 -15.71
CA ILE A 220 -1.77 13.26 -17.15
C ILE A 220 -2.31 11.93 -17.71
N GLN A 221 -2.14 10.81 -17.02
CA GLN A 221 -2.68 9.51 -17.44
C GLN A 221 -4.22 9.55 -17.52
N VAL A 222 -4.88 10.04 -16.47
CA VAL A 222 -6.34 10.18 -16.46
C VAL A 222 -6.83 11.10 -17.58
N ASP A 223 -6.19 12.26 -17.74
CA ASP A 223 -6.57 13.22 -18.80
C ASP A 223 -6.38 12.63 -20.21
N THR A 224 -5.31 11.86 -20.42
CA THR A 224 -5.08 11.17 -21.69
C THR A 224 -6.18 10.17 -22.01
N TRP A 225 -6.55 9.31 -21.06
CA TRP A 225 -7.66 8.36 -21.26
C TRP A 225 -8.99 9.06 -21.53
N ILE A 226 -9.27 10.14 -20.80
CA ILE A 226 -10.48 10.93 -21.01
C ILE A 226 -10.47 11.59 -22.39
N LYS A 227 -9.34 12.17 -22.87
CA LYS A 227 -9.21 12.72 -24.21
C LYS A 227 -9.47 11.69 -25.31
N LEU A 228 -8.91 10.48 -25.16
CA LEU A 228 -9.15 9.39 -26.10
C LEU A 228 -10.64 9.01 -26.17
N LEU A 229 -11.30 8.87 -25.01
CA LEU A 229 -12.74 8.60 -24.92
C LEU A 229 -13.60 9.73 -25.47
N GLU A 230 -13.14 10.98 -25.39
CA GLU A 230 -13.76 12.13 -26.03
C GLU A 230 -13.55 12.17 -27.55
N GLY A 231 -12.76 11.26 -28.14
CA GLY A 231 -12.37 11.32 -29.55
C GLY A 231 -11.54 12.56 -29.90
N LYS A 232 -10.85 13.14 -28.92
CA LYS A 232 -9.96 14.31 -29.07
C LYS A 232 -8.49 13.92 -28.97
N GLY A 233 -8.20 12.66 -28.58
CA GLY A 233 -6.86 12.12 -28.45
C GLY A 233 -6.45 11.33 -29.69
N ASP A 234 -5.14 11.09 -29.81
CA ASP A 234 -4.55 10.25 -30.85
C ASP A 234 -3.41 9.37 -30.29
N LEU A 235 -2.79 8.58 -31.17
CA LEU A 235 -1.69 7.69 -30.77
C LEU A 235 -0.47 8.43 -30.22
N ARG A 236 -0.28 9.74 -30.52
CA ARG A 236 0.79 10.55 -29.95
C ARG A 236 0.59 10.81 -28.46
N ASP A 237 -0.66 10.83 -27.99
CA ASP A 237 -0.96 10.93 -26.57
C ASP A 237 -0.52 9.65 -25.83
N ILE A 238 -0.65 8.48 -26.45
CA ILE A 238 -0.09 7.22 -25.93
C ILE A 238 1.45 7.24 -25.89
N ASP A 239 2.08 7.75 -26.95
CA ASP A 239 3.54 7.89 -26.99
C ASP A 239 4.02 8.85 -25.89
N HIS A 240 3.28 9.91 -25.59
CA HIS A 240 3.56 10.82 -24.49
C HIS A 240 3.48 10.10 -23.13
N LEU A 241 2.45 9.29 -22.91
CA LEU A 241 2.35 8.44 -21.69
C LEU A 241 3.56 7.50 -21.55
N LEU A 242 3.99 6.89 -22.64
CA LEU A 242 5.14 5.98 -22.65
C LEU A 242 6.47 6.69 -22.38
N ASN A 243 6.59 7.96 -22.79
CA ASN A 243 7.78 8.75 -22.47
C ASN A 243 7.85 9.11 -20.98
N GLN A 244 6.73 9.39 -20.34
CA GLN A 244 6.67 9.60 -18.89
C GLN A 244 7.14 8.35 -18.10
N LYS A 245 6.86 7.13 -18.60
CA LYS A 245 7.39 5.89 -18.02
C LYS A 245 8.92 5.85 -17.98
N LYS A 246 9.60 6.42 -18.99
CA LYS A 246 11.07 6.41 -19.07
C LYS A 246 11.71 7.34 -18.03
N GLU A 247 10.98 8.33 -17.55
CA GLU A 247 11.41 9.28 -16.52
C GLU A 247 11.23 8.72 -15.10
N ASP A 248 10.48 7.63 -14.95
CA ASP A 248 10.23 6.97 -13.67
C ASP A 248 11.18 5.78 -13.49
N GLU A 249 12.43 6.08 -13.09
CA GLU A 249 13.48 5.07 -12.87
C GLU A 249 13.15 4.12 -11.71
N ASP A 250 12.33 4.56 -10.75
CA ASP A 250 12.00 3.81 -9.53
C ASP A 250 10.87 2.80 -9.72
N MET A 251 10.07 2.91 -10.79
CA MET A 251 8.92 2.04 -11.01
C MET A 251 9.21 0.95 -12.04
N ALA A 252 8.99 -0.30 -11.66
CA ALA A 252 9.04 -1.42 -12.60
C ALA A 252 8.02 -1.23 -13.75
N SER A 253 8.45 -1.50 -14.98
CA SER A 253 7.60 -1.36 -16.19
C SER A 253 6.22 -1.99 -16.06
N ASN A 254 6.14 -3.14 -15.39
CA ASN A 254 4.89 -3.87 -15.19
C ASN A 254 3.96 -3.18 -14.19
N GLN A 255 4.52 -2.54 -13.17
CA GLN A 255 3.74 -1.80 -12.18
C GLN A 255 3.13 -0.54 -12.79
N TRP A 256 3.90 0.21 -13.58
CA TRP A 256 3.41 1.39 -14.29
C TRP A 256 2.28 1.04 -15.25
N LEU A 257 2.45 -0.02 -16.07
CA LEU A 257 1.42 -0.48 -17.01
C LEU A 257 0.16 -0.92 -16.27
N ARG A 258 0.30 -1.66 -15.18
CA ARG A 258 -0.81 -2.06 -14.33
C ARG A 258 -1.60 -0.85 -13.82
N GLU A 259 -0.92 0.15 -13.27
CA GLU A 259 -1.57 1.37 -12.77
C GLU A 259 -2.30 2.14 -13.86
N THR A 260 -1.71 2.26 -15.04
CA THR A 260 -2.32 2.92 -16.19
C THR A 260 -3.60 2.22 -16.65
N LEU A 261 -3.61 0.88 -16.69
CA LEU A 261 -4.78 0.07 -17.04
C LEU A 261 -5.85 0.08 -15.95
N GLU A 262 -5.46 0.06 -14.67
CA GLU A 262 -6.38 0.18 -13.53
C GLU A 262 -7.12 1.53 -13.55
N LEU A 263 -6.43 2.62 -13.92
CA LEU A 263 -7.05 3.93 -14.09
C LEU A 263 -8.08 3.93 -15.23
N LEU A 264 -7.78 3.30 -16.36
CA LEU A 264 -8.75 3.17 -17.46
C LEU A 264 -9.99 2.39 -17.03
N LEU A 265 -9.83 1.23 -16.34
CA LEU A 265 -10.97 0.48 -15.82
C LEU A 265 -11.83 1.32 -14.87
N ARG A 266 -11.19 2.14 -14.06
CA ARG A 266 -11.90 3.02 -13.16
C ARG A 266 -12.75 4.05 -13.90
N ILE A 267 -12.20 4.65 -14.96
CA ILE A 267 -12.94 5.56 -15.82
C ILE A 267 -14.14 4.84 -16.45
N ILE A 268 -13.95 3.63 -16.99
CA ILE A 268 -15.02 2.81 -17.58
C ILE A 268 -16.10 2.49 -16.54
N ASN A 269 -15.73 2.11 -15.33
CA ASN A 269 -16.68 1.87 -14.24
C ASN A 269 -17.49 3.11 -13.90
N ASP A 270 -16.85 4.29 -13.90
CA ASP A 270 -17.56 5.55 -13.67
C ASP A 270 -18.54 5.90 -14.81
N LEU A 271 -18.18 5.58 -16.06
CA LEU A 271 -19.14 5.71 -17.18
C LEU A 271 -20.34 4.78 -17.02
N TYR A 272 -20.15 3.54 -16.56
CA TYR A 272 -21.26 2.64 -16.23
C TYR A 272 -22.12 3.17 -15.07
N ARG A 273 -21.48 3.72 -14.02
CA ARG A 273 -22.19 4.34 -12.89
C ARG A 273 -23.09 5.48 -13.35
N ILE A 274 -22.57 6.37 -14.21
CA ILE A 274 -23.33 7.51 -14.75
C ILE A 274 -24.50 7.01 -15.60
N ARG A 275 -24.28 6.04 -16.49
CA ARG A 275 -25.36 5.42 -17.29
C ARG A 275 -26.45 4.78 -16.42
N ASN A 276 -26.10 4.31 -15.23
CA ASN A 276 -27.03 3.78 -14.22
C ASN A 276 -27.50 4.85 -13.21
N GLN A 277 -27.37 6.15 -13.54
CA GLN A 277 -27.81 7.26 -12.71
C GLN A 277 -27.15 7.31 -11.32
N THR A 278 -25.92 6.83 -11.21
CA THR A 278 -25.14 6.85 -9.97
C THR A 278 -23.96 7.84 -10.13
N GLU A 279 -23.58 8.53 -9.06
CA GLU A 279 -22.45 9.47 -9.11
C GLU A 279 -21.11 8.74 -9.38
N PRO A 280 -20.24 9.32 -10.22
CA PRO A 280 -18.92 8.75 -10.48
C PRO A 280 -18.01 8.85 -9.26
N SER A 281 -17.00 7.99 -9.18
CA SER A 281 -15.97 8.07 -8.13
C SER A 281 -14.97 9.20 -8.40
N LEU A 282 -14.68 9.47 -9.67
CA LEU A 282 -13.82 10.55 -10.14
C LEU A 282 -14.61 11.88 -10.21
N LEU A 283 -15.05 12.39 -9.07
CA LEU A 283 -15.91 13.58 -8.97
C LEU A 283 -15.33 14.81 -9.68
N PHE A 284 -14.01 14.99 -9.66
CA PHE A 284 -13.34 16.10 -10.34
C PHE A 284 -13.55 16.08 -11.87
N TYR A 285 -13.74 14.90 -12.45
CA TYR A 285 -13.97 14.70 -13.88
C TYR A 285 -15.45 14.46 -14.23
N ALA A 286 -16.36 14.59 -13.27
CA ALA A 286 -17.77 14.19 -13.41
C ALA A 286 -18.45 14.78 -14.65
N ASP A 287 -18.26 16.07 -14.95
CA ASP A 287 -18.89 16.72 -16.09
C ASP A 287 -18.39 16.14 -17.41
N ARG A 288 -17.07 15.98 -17.57
CA ARG A 288 -16.49 15.34 -18.77
C ARG A 288 -16.96 13.89 -18.93
N LEU A 289 -17.04 13.15 -17.84
CA LEU A 289 -17.52 11.76 -17.86
C LEU A 289 -19.00 11.66 -18.22
N ARG A 290 -19.84 12.62 -17.79
CA ARG A 290 -21.25 12.69 -18.22
C ARG A 290 -21.36 12.91 -19.73
N ASP A 291 -20.61 13.86 -20.29
CA ASP A 291 -20.59 14.12 -21.75
C ASP A 291 -20.12 12.86 -22.53
N ILE A 292 -19.12 12.14 -22.02
CA ILE A 292 -18.63 10.90 -22.62
C ILE A 292 -19.67 9.78 -22.50
N SER A 293 -20.40 9.70 -21.39
CA SER A 293 -21.38 8.63 -21.15
C SER A 293 -22.54 8.62 -22.13
N GLU A 294 -22.87 9.78 -22.75
CA GLU A 294 -23.90 9.95 -23.78
C GLU A 294 -23.45 9.41 -25.15
N ARG A 295 -22.17 9.15 -25.36
CA ARG A 295 -21.63 8.67 -26.62
C ARG A 295 -21.84 7.17 -26.78
N ASP A 296 -21.93 6.72 -28.03
CA ASP A 296 -21.95 5.29 -28.36
C ASP A 296 -20.51 4.76 -28.41
N LEU A 297 -20.03 4.32 -27.26
CA LEU A 297 -18.70 3.77 -27.08
C LEU A 297 -18.77 2.26 -26.81
N PRO A 298 -17.84 1.45 -27.38
CA PRO A 298 -17.76 0.02 -27.14
C PRO A 298 -17.15 -0.29 -25.75
N LEU A 299 -17.73 0.28 -24.68
CA LEU A 299 -17.19 0.22 -23.33
C LEU A 299 -16.90 -1.21 -22.87
N ARG A 300 -17.77 -2.15 -23.23
CA ARG A 300 -17.61 -3.55 -22.86
C ARG A 300 -16.37 -4.17 -23.51
N GLU A 301 -16.12 -3.88 -24.78
CA GLU A 301 -14.95 -4.39 -25.50
C GLU A 301 -13.66 -3.77 -24.93
N ILE A 302 -13.67 -2.48 -24.63
CA ILE A 302 -12.54 -1.78 -23.99
C ILE A 302 -12.25 -2.38 -22.62
N GLU A 303 -13.30 -2.65 -21.83
CA GLU A 303 -13.17 -3.29 -20.52
C GLU A 303 -12.57 -4.70 -20.61
N GLU A 304 -13.13 -5.55 -21.50
CA GLU A 304 -12.65 -6.93 -21.69
C GLU A 304 -11.18 -6.97 -22.12
N ARG A 305 -10.76 -6.11 -23.06
CA ARG A 305 -9.36 -5.98 -23.49
C ARG A 305 -8.45 -5.48 -22.38
N THR A 306 -8.91 -4.50 -21.61
CA THR A 306 -8.14 -3.96 -20.48
C THR A 306 -7.95 -5.01 -19.38
N LEU A 307 -8.98 -5.78 -19.06
CA LEU A 307 -8.91 -6.89 -18.11
C LEU A 307 -8.00 -8.03 -18.59
N GLU A 308 -8.04 -8.36 -19.88
CA GLU A 308 -7.13 -9.33 -20.49
C GLU A 308 -5.67 -8.86 -20.38
N ALA A 309 -5.41 -7.61 -20.72
CA ALA A 309 -4.08 -7.01 -20.59
C ALA A 309 -3.56 -7.07 -19.15
N LEU A 310 -4.39 -6.76 -18.15
CA LEU A 310 -4.03 -6.82 -16.73
C LEU A 310 -3.65 -8.24 -16.27
N ARG A 311 -4.30 -9.29 -16.80
CA ARG A 311 -3.94 -10.69 -16.49
C ARG A 311 -2.56 -11.08 -17.00
N HIS A 312 -2.08 -10.40 -18.05
CA HIS A 312 -0.82 -10.71 -18.71
C HIS A 312 0.33 -9.77 -18.34
N VAL A 313 0.08 -8.69 -17.57
CA VAL A 313 1.10 -7.71 -17.17
C VAL A 313 2.33 -8.37 -16.54
N GLU A 314 2.14 -9.40 -15.72
CA GLU A 314 3.25 -10.10 -15.03
C GLU A 314 4.16 -10.89 -15.98
N ARG A 315 3.70 -11.18 -17.20
CA ARG A 315 4.47 -11.88 -18.25
C ARG A 315 5.39 -10.97 -19.05
N ASN A 316 5.54 -9.72 -18.61
CA ASN A 316 6.38 -8.69 -19.22
C ASN A 316 6.04 -8.37 -20.70
N PRO A 317 4.77 -8.11 -21.04
CA PRO A 317 4.39 -7.75 -22.40
C PRO A 317 4.89 -6.36 -22.77
N SER A 318 4.98 -6.07 -24.06
CA SER A 318 5.26 -4.71 -24.53
C SER A 318 4.13 -3.76 -24.16
N ALA A 319 4.41 -2.82 -23.25
CA ALA A 319 3.43 -1.80 -22.84
C ALA A 319 2.90 -1.00 -24.05
N ILE A 320 3.77 -0.72 -25.03
CA ILE A 320 3.40 -0.01 -26.26
C ILE A 320 2.29 -0.74 -27.00
N MET A 321 2.47 -2.04 -27.27
CA MET A 321 1.49 -2.82 -28.03
C MET A 321 0.14 -2.87 -27.34
N ILE A 322 0.14 -3.11 -26.03
CA ILE A 322 -1.10 -3.17 -25.23
C ILE A 322 -1.86 -1.84 -25.28
N LEU A 323 -1.18 -0.74 -25.00
CA LEU A 323 -1.83 0.57 -24.96
C LEU A 323 -2.33 1.01 -26.34
N GLN A 324 -1.59 0.69 -27.40
CA GLN A 324 -2.03 0.96 -28.78
C GLN A 324 -3.22 0.09 -29.17
N GLU A 325 -3.22 -1.21 -28.86
CA GLU A 325 -4.37 -2.10 -29.12
C GLU A 325 -5.65 -1.59 -28.44
N ILE A 326 -5.54 -1.16 -27.19
CA ILE A 326 -6.68 -0.57 -26.47
C ILE A 326 -7.09 0.77 -27.09
N ALA A 327 -6.12 1.63 -27.43
CA ALA A 327 -6.39 2.95 -28.03
C ALA A 327 -7.10 2.85 -29.40
N PHE A 328 -6.90 1.80 -30.17
CA PHE A 328 -7.63 1.56 -31.42
C PHE A 328 -9.12 1.29 -31.26
N LEU A 329 -9.58 0.99 -30.03
CA LEU A 329 -11.00 0.81 -29.73
C LEU A 329 -11.74 2.14 -29.47
N PHE A 330 -10.99 3.22 -29.32
CA PHE A 330 -11.56 4.55 -29.13
C PHE A 330 -11.95 5.19 -30.49
N PRO A 331 -12.96 6.09 -30.50
CA PRO A 331 -13.45 6.73 -31.71
C PRO A 331 -12.43 7.63 -32.41
#